data_7ae4b8830034ffac1b39f7437e0062fb
#
_entry.id   7ae4b8830034ffac1b39f7437e0062fb
#
_cell.length_a   1.000
_cell.length_b   1.000
_cell.length_c   1.000
_cell.angle_alpha   90.00
_cell.angle_beta   90.00
_cell.angle_gamma   90.00
#
_symmetry.space_group_name_H-M   'P 1'
#
loop_
_entity.id
_entity.type
_entity.pdbx_description
1 polymer ?
#
loop_
_entity_poly.entity_id
_entity_poly.type
_entity_poly.pdbx_seq_one_letter_code
_entity_poly.pdbx_strand_id
1 'polypeptide(L)'
;MSTRRTYGYSEKYGKKYKATEVKAGKNSFEANIATAYPEEAKVKKWIRSYHVKGKQARISDSFELEEATAPNIVNFMTWGEIDRSEKGKVIIHVNNVKAALLYDAALFELTVEPKELDDIRLSKVWGSTIYRLSFKAKQQTNKGNYSFTIKKL
;
A
#
# COMPACT_ATOMS: atom_id res chain seq x y z
N MET A 1 2.49 6.33 -28.93
CA MET A 1 2.04 7.46 -28.09
C MET A 1 2.28 7.11 -26.64
N SER A 2 3.25 7.78 -26.03
CA SER A 2 3.63 7.52 -24.64
C SER A 2 2.60 8.16 -23.70
N THR A 3 1.80 7.36 -23.01
CA THR A 3 0.97 7.85 -21.92
C THR A 3 1.86 8.24 -20.76
N ARG A 4 2.09 9.53 -20.60
CA ARG A 4 2.74 10.10 -19.42
C ARG A 4 2.00 9.61 -18.19
N ARG A 5 2.65 8.79 -17.38
CA ARG A 5 2.20 8.53 -16.02
C ARG A 5 2.41 9.79 -15.20
N THR A 6 1.35 10.47 -14.92
CA THR A 6 1.35 11.76 -14.23
C THR A 6 1.45 11.66 -12.72
N TYR A 7 1.72 10.49 -12.13
CA TYR A 7 1.58 10.34 -10.68
C TYR A 7 2.70 9.52 -10.05
N GLY A 8 3.55 10.20 -9.33
CA GLY A 8 4.36 9.67 -8.25
C GLY A 8 5.58 8.83 -8.68
N TYR A 9 6.55 8.82 -7.81
CA TYR A 9 7.70 7.93 -7.87
C TYR A 9 7.34 6.62 -7.18
N SER A 10 7.80 5.49 -7.76
CA SER A 10 7.67 4.17 -7.15
C SER A 10 9.02 3.69 -6.64
N GLU A 11 8.99 2.77 -5.69
CA GLU A 11 10.18 2.04 -5.24
C GLU A 11 10.91 1.41 -6.42
N LYS A 12 12.24 1.42 -6.37
CA LYS A 12 13.11 0.86 -7.41
C LYS A 12 13.80 -0.42 -6.94
N TYR A 13 14.31 -1.19 -7.89
CA TYR A 13 15.06 -2.42 -7.61
C TYR A 13 16.57 -2.17 -7.62
N GLY A 14 17.29 -2.95 -6.83
CA GLY A 14 18.74 -2.97 -6.77
C GLY A 14 19.27 -2.77 -5.36
N LYS A 15 20.54 -3.14 -5.15
CA LYS A 15 21.18 -3.13 -3.81
C LYS A 15 21.18 -1.75 -3.14
N LYS A 16 21.17 -0.67 -3.92
CA LYS A 16 21.13 0.70 -3.41
C LYS A 16 19.74 1.14 -2.93
N TYR A 17 18.67 0.45 -3.37
CA TYR A 17 17.30 0.78 -3.04
C TYR A 17 16.73 -0.15 -1.93
N LYS A 18 17.54 -0.49 -0.95
CA LYS A 18 17.14 -1.33 0.18
C LYS A 18 16.58 -0.48 1.32
N ALA A 19 15.66 -1.06 2.09
CA ALA A 19 15.22 -0.47 3.34
C ALA A 19 16.36 -0.40 4.37
N THR A 20 16.30 0.58 5.26
CA THR A 20 17.24 0.80 6.35
C THR A 20 16.50 0.81 7.69
N GLU A 21 17.22 0.90 8.80
CA GLU A 21 16.65 0.96 10.16
C GLU A 21 15.63 -0.15 10.43
N VAL A 22 15.92 -1.36 9.93
CA VAL A 22 15.01 -2.50 10.05
C VAL A 22 14.99 -3.03 11.48
N LYS A 23 13.78 -3.16 12.04
CA LYS A 23 13.54 -3.76 13.35
C LYS A 23 12.49 -4.86 13.22
N ALA A 24 12.75 -6.00 13.79
CA ALA A 24 11.83 -7.12 13.82
C ALA A 24 11.59 -7.59 15.26
N GLY A 25 10.33 -7.76 15.62
CA GLY A 25 9.90 -8.33 16.90
C GLY A 25 9.02 -9.55 16.68
N LYS A 26 8.55 -10.18 17.74
CA LYS A 26 7.69 -11.38 17.66
C LYS A 26 6.44 -11.16 16.79
N ASN A 27 5.80 -9.99 16.91
CA ASN A 27 4.55 -9.66 16.25
C ASN A 27 4.61 -8.30 15.52
N SER A 28 5.82 -7.80 15.27
CA SER A 28 6.02 -6.48 14.66
C SER A 28 7.21 -6.49 13.71
N PHE A 29 7.11 -5.63 12.72
CA PHE A 29 8.19 -5.34 11.78
C PHE A 29 8.15 -3.85 11.47
N GLU A 30 9.31 -3.21 11.42
CA GLU A 30 9.46 -1.80 11.07
C GLU A 30 10.67 -1.61 10.16
N ALA A 31 10.55 -0.74 9.18
CA ALA A 31 11.65 -0.38 8.30
C ALA A 31 11.49 1.06 7.78
N ASN A 32 12.62 1.74 7.61
CA ASN A 32 12.68 2.97 6.83
C ASN A 32 12.83 2.62 5.35
N ILE A 33 11.83 2.92 4.56
CA ILE A 33 11.78 2.63 3.12
C ILE A 33 12.13 3.84 2.24
N ALA A 34 12.56 4.96 2.82
CA ALA A 34 12.88 6.18 2.07
C ALA A 34 13.93 5.94 0.98
N THR A 35 14.95 5.14 1.27
CA THR A 35 16.02 4.80 0.32
C THR A 35 15.60 3.86 -0.81
N ALA A 36 14.40 3.29 -0.75
CA ALA A 36 13.82 2.52 -1.86
C ALA A 36 13.28 3.42 -2.98
N TYR A 37 13.09 4.70 -2.71
CA TYR A 37 12.66 5.69 -3.69
C TYR A 37 13.85 6.38 -4.36
N PRO A 38 13.71 6.86 -5.60
CA PRO A 38 14.72 7.69 -6.25
C PRO A 38 14.79 9.07 -5.59
N GLU A 39 15.91 9.76 -5.72
CA GLU A 39 16.16 11.08 -5.11
C GLU A 39 15.10 12.13 -5.53
N GLU A 40 14.62 12.03 -6.77
CA GLU A 40 13.59 12.91 -7.31
C GLU A 40 12.25 12.81 -6.58
N ALA A 41 12.02 11.70 -5.86
CA ALA A 41 10.82 11.52 -5.02
C ALA A 41 10.85 12.39 -3.76
N LYS A 42 12.00 12.99 -3.43
CA LYS A 42 12.16 13.91 -2.28
C LYS A 42 11.73 13.31 -0.95
N VAL A 43 11.88 11.98 -0.80
CA VAL A 43 11.51 11.27 0.44
C VAL A 43 12.68 11.35 1.42
N LYS A 44 12.53 12.16 2.46
CA LYS A 44 13.52 12.30 3.52
C LYS A 44 13.47 11.12 4.50
N LYS A 45 12.27 10.71 4.89
CA LYS A 45 12.03 9.61 5.80
C LYS A 45 10.67 8.98 5.50
N TRP A 46 10.60 7.64 5.54
CA TRP A 46 9.33 6.91 5.48
C TRP A 46 9.45 5.63 6.31
N ILE A 47 8.91 5.67 7.51
CA ILE A 47 8.89 4.51 8.40
C ILE A 47 7.58 3.77 8.17
N ARG A 48 7.67 2.52 7.71
CA ARG A 48 6.55 1.61 7.61
C ARG A 48 6.65 0.55 8.69
N SER A 49 5.59 0.41 9.46
CA SER A 49 5.52 -0.59 10.52
C SER A 49 4.30 -1.50 10.35
N TYR A 50 4.49 -2.76 10.71
CA TYR A 50 3.47 -3.80 10.74
C TYR A 50 3.35 -4.31 12.16
N HIS A 51 2.13 -4.47 12.65
CA HIS A 51 1.86 -5.06 13.96
C HIS A 51 0.72 -6.06 13.84
N VAL A 52 0.97 -7.31 14.26
CA VAL A 52 -0.02 -8.39 14.21
C VAL A 52 -0.49 -8.72 15.61
N LYS A 53 -1.82 -8.71 15.82
CA LYS A 53 -2.45 -9.11 17.09
C LYS A 53 -3.70 -9.95 16.82
N GLY A 54 -3.64 -11.22 17.20
CA GLY A 54 -4.73 -12.16 16.93
C GLY A 54 -5.03 -12.29 15.44
N LYS A 55 -6.26 -11.97 15.04
CA LYS A 55 -6.72 -12.03 13.64
C LYS A 55 -6.63 -10.67 12.91
N GLN A 56 -5.80 -9.77 13.39
CA GLN A 56 -5.68 -8.41 12.88
C GLN A 56 -4.22 -8.06 12.63
N ALA A 57 -3.97 -7.38 11.51
CA ALA A 57 -2.70 -6.74 11.17
C ALA A 57 -2.93 -5.24 10.99
N ARG A 58 -2.15 -4.42 11.68
CA ARG A 58 -2.09 -2.97 11.48
C ARG A 58 -0.86 -2.63 10.67
N ILE A 59 -1.03 -1.78 9.68
CA ILE A 59 0.04 -1.21 8.86
C ILE A 59 0.01 0.30 9.13
N SER A 60 1.15 0.86 9.53
CA SER A 60 1.25 2.29 9.82
C SER A 60 2.45 2.88 9.10
N ASP A 61 2.25 4.03 8.50
CA ASP A 61 3.29 4.82 7.85
C ASP A 61 3.46 6.14 8.61
N SER A 62 4.71 6.54 8.84
CA SER A 62 5.08 7.88 9.28
C SER A 62 6.09 8.43 8.29
N PHE A 63 5.81 9.56 7.66
CA PHE A 63 6.62 10.08 6.58
C PHE A 63 7.00 11.55 6.76
N GLU A 64 8.16 11.89 6.20
CA GLU A 64 8.65 13.24 6.01
C GLU A 64 9.24 13.35 4.59
N LEU A 65 8.74 14.32 3.83
CA LEU A 65 9.21 14.67 2.49
C LEU A 65 9.97 16.00 2.56
N GLU A 66 10.95 16.20 1.71
CA GLU A 66 11.55 17.52 1.51
C GLU A 66 10.53 18.45 0.86
N GLU A 67 9.79 17.92 -0.11
CA GLU A 67 8.76 18.64 -0.84
C GLU A 67 7.65 17.66 -1.26
N ALA A 68 6.40 18.01 -1.01
CA ALA A 68 5.23 17.26 -1.47
C ALA A 68 4.85 17.72 -2.89
N THR A 69 5.43 17.11 -3.90
CA THR A 69 5.18 17.43 -5.33
C THR A 69 3.91 16.78 -5.88
N ALA A 70 3.44 15.71 -5.25
CA ALA A 70 2.23 14.98 -5.62
C ALA A 70 1.60 14.31 -4.38
N PRO A 71 0.29 13.98 -4.43
CA PRO A 71 -0.34 13.21 -3.37
C PRO A 71 0.30 11.85 -3.19
N ASN A 72 0.51 11.43 -1.95
CA ASN A 72 0.96 10.08 -1.65
C ASN A 72 -0.12 9.06 -2.03
N ILE A 73 0.31 7.90 -2.53
CA ILE A 73 -0.57 6.78 -2.87
C ILE A 73 -0.05 5.52 -2.20
N VAL A 74 -0.88 4.91 -1.37
CA VAL A 74 -0.60 3.60 -0.76
C VAL A 74 -1.37 2.54 -1.53
N ASN A 75 -0.65 1.54 -2.05
CA ASN A 75 -1.24 0.48 -2.86
C ASN A 75 -1.27 -0.85 -2.09
N PHE A 76 -2.40 -1.53 -2.17
CA PHE A 76 -2.52 -2.94 -1.79
C PHE A 76 -2.88 -3.76 -3.02
N MET A 77 -2.30 -4.96 -3.11
CA MET A 77 -2.65 -5.93 -4.14
C MET A 77 -3.42 -7.09 -3.50
N THR A 78 -4.49 -7.51 -4.14
CA THR A 78 -5.29 -8.63 -3.68
C THR A 78 -5.93 -9.37 -4.85
N TRP A 79 -6.43 -10.57 -4.58
CA TRP A 79 -7.26 -11.34 -5.50
C TRP A 79 -8.57 -11.71 -4.79
N GLY A 80 -9.57 -12.14 -5.55
CA GLY A 80 -10.91 -12.42 -5.02
C GLY A 80 -11.89 -11.28 -5.24
N GLU A 81 -13.07 -11.42 -4.72
CA GLU A 81 -14.15 -10.44 -4.86
C GLU A 81 -13.95 -9.28 -3.89
N ILE A 82 -14.22 -8.07 -4.38
CA ILE A 82 -14.05 -6.84 -3.60
C ILE A 82 -15.39 -6.14 -3.44
N ASP A 83 -15.80 -5.96 -2.20
CA ASP A 83 -16.93 -5.12 -1.84
C ASP A 83 -16.44 -3.82 -1.17
N ARG A 84 -16.80 -2.68 -1.73
CA ARG A 84 -16.49 -1.33 -1.27
C ARG A 84 -17.73 -0.48 -1.02
N SER A 85 -18.84 -1.12 -0.74
CA SER A 85 -20.14 -0.46 -0.50
C SER A 85 -20.13 0.44 0.75
N GLU A 86 -19.26 0.12 1.72
CA GLU A 86 -19.12 0.87 2.97
C GLU A 86 -17.88 1.79 2.94
N LYS A 87 -18.10 3.09 3.15
CA LYS A 87 -17.02 4.07 3.20
C LYS A 87 -16.06 3.79 4.36
N GLY A 88 -14.76 3.80 4.09
CA GLY A 88 -13.72 3.50 5.10
C GLY A 88 -13.45 2.02 5.30
N LYS A 89 -14.12 1.14 4.54
CA LYS A 89 -13.96 -0.30 4.62
C LYS A 89 -14.02 -0.96 3.24
N VAL A 90 -13.12 -1.90 3.00
CA VAL A 90 -13.15 -2.80 1.84
C VAL A 90 -13.23 -4.22 2.36
N ILE A 91 -14.24 -4.96 1.95
CA ILE A 91 -14.32 -6.39 2.21
C ILE A 91 -13.70 -7.14 1.04
N ILE A 92 -12.82 -8.06 1.36
CA ILE A 92 -12.12 -8.91 0.39
C ILE A 92 -12.56 -10.35 0.66
N HIS A 93 -13.14 -10.98 -0.34
CA HIS A 93 -13.57 -12.38 -0.30
C HIS A 93 -12.60 -13.23 -1.10
N VAL A 94 -11.94 -14.15 -0.44
CA VAL A 94 -11.05 -15.13 -1.07
C VAL A 94 -11.48 -16.52 -0.64
N ASN A 95 -12.03 -17.29 -1.56
CA ASN A 95 -12.63 -18.58 -1.28
C ASN A 95 -13.66 -18.47 -0.12
N ASN A 96 -13.45 -19.21 0.97
CA ASN A 96 -14.33 -19.20 2.15
C ASN A 96 -13.85 -18.21 3.25
N VAL A 97 -12.91 -17.33 2.96
CA VAL A 97 -12.36 -16.39 3.93
C VAL A 97 -12.75 -14.97 3.55
N LYS A 98 -13.18 -14.21 4.55
CA LYS A 98 -13.44 -12.78 4.43
C LYS A 98 -12.44 -12.00 5.27
N ALA A 99 -11.93 -10.91 4.71
CA ALA A 99 -11.13 -9.95 5.42
C ALA A 99 -11.65 -8.53 5.19
N ALA A 100 -11.58 -7.69 6.21
CA ALA A 100 -11.86 -6.26 6.09
C ALA A 100 -10.55 -5.49 6.08
N LEU A 101 -10.35 -4.64 5.08
CA LEU A 101 -9.33 -3.60 5.06
C LEU A 101 -9.99 -2.28 5.46
N LEU A 102 -9.61 -1.77 6.62
CA LEU A 102 -10.11 -0.52 7.19
C LEU A 102 -9.13 0.61 6.91
N TYR A 103 -9.64 1.78 6.53
CA TYR A 103 -8.86 2.97 6.24
C TYR A 103 -9.63 4.24 6.61
N ASP A 104 -8.94 5.36 6.76
CA ASP A 104 -9.58 6.65 6.99
C ASP A 104 -10.08 7.26 5.67
N ALA A 105 -11.37 7.25 5.46
CA ALA A 105 -12.00 7.81 4.26
C ALA A 105 -12.04 9.36 4.26
N ALA A 106 -11.67 10.03 5.35
CA ALA A 106 -11.44 11.47 5.35
C ALA A 106 -10.07 11.79 4.72
N LEU A 107 -9.07 10.94 4.96
CA LEU A 107 -7.70 11.11 4.44
C LEU A 107 -7.53 10.60 3.01
N PHE A 108 -8.25 9.54 2.61
CA PHE A 108 -8.00 8.85 1.36
C PHE A 108 -9.20 8.81 0.42
N GLU A 109 -8.89 8.87 -0.87
CA GLU A 109 -9.74 8.44 -1.96
C GLU A 109 -9.30 7.06 -2.42
N LEU A 110 -10.22 6.10 -2.52
CA LEU A 110 -9.96 4.74 -2.96
C LEU A 110 -10.34 4.56 -4.42
N THR A 111 -9.40 4.04 -5.21
CA THR A 111 -9.68 3.46 -6.53
C THR A 111 -9.32 1.98 -6.54
N VAL A 112 -10.09 1.20 -7.29
CA VAL A 112 -9.86 -0.24 -7.49
C VAL A 112 -9.67 -0.50 -8.96
N GLU A 113 -8.52 -1.06 -9.34
CA GLU A 113 -8.19 -1.36 -10.71
C GLU A 113 -7.92 -2.85 -10.89
N PRO A 114 -8.60 -3.54 -11.82
CA PRO A 114 -8.23 -4.88 -12.22
C PRO A 114 -6.86 -4.86 -12.93
N LYS A 115 -6.07 -5.89 -12.69
CA LYS A 115 -4.80 -6.14 -13.37
C LYS A 115 -4.82 -7.57 -13.89
N GLU A 116 -4.81 -7.72 -15.19
CA GLU A 116 -4.70 -9.03 -15.83
C GLU A 116 -3.30 -9.61 -15.65
N LEU A 117 -3.24 -10.90 -15.41
CA LEU A 117 -2.00 -11.64 -15.22
C LEU A 117 -1.71 -12.47 -16.47
N ASP A 118 -0.84 -11.94 -17.33
CA ASP A 118 -0.40 -12.62 -18.57
C ASP A 118 0.61 -13.73 -18.30
N ASP A 119 1.34 -13.69 -17.17
CA ASP A 119 2.24 -14.76 -16.78
C ASP A 119 1.47 -15.98 -16.29
N ILE A 120 1.57 -17.07 -17.03
CA ILE A 120 0.86 -18.33 -16.75
C ILE A 120 1.22 -18.94 -15.37
N ARG A 121 2.41 -18.65 -14.83
CA ARG A 121 2.83 -19.14 -13.51
C ARG A 121 2.08 -18.39 -12.41
N LEU A 122 1.88 -17.10 -12.60
CA LEU A 122 1.14 -16.25 -11.66
C LEU A 122 -0.36 -16.51 -11.76
N SER A 123 -0.90 -16.59 -12.98
CA SER A 123 -2.34 -16.82 -13.20
C SER A 123 -2.83 -18.18 -12.71
N LYS A 124 -1.99 -19.21 -12.71
CA LYS A 124 -2.31 -20.51 -12.11
C LYS A 124 -2.52 -20.46 -10.59
N VAL A 125 -1.87 -19.54 -9.90
CA VAL A 125 -1.93 -19.42 -8.43
C VAL A 125 -2.96 -18.38 -7.99
N TRP A 126 -3.02 -17.26 -8.69
CA TRP A 126 -3.78 -16.07 -8.27
C TRP A 126 -5.06 -15.85 -9.10
N GLY A 127 -5.29 -16.68 -10.14
CA GLY A 127 -6.31 -16.43 -11.14
C GLY A 127 -5.83 -15.47 -12.23
N SER A 128 -6.66 -15.26 -13.25
CA SER A 128 -6.33 -14.39 -14.39
C SER A 128 -6.29 -12.90 -14.03
N THR A 129 -6.89 -12.51 -12.93
CA THR A 129 -7.04 -11.10 -12.54
C THR A 129 -6.77 -10.92 -11.06
N ILE A 130 -5.95 -9.93 -10.74
CA ILE A 130 -5.79 -9.38 -9.39
C ILE A 130 -6.23 -7.93 -9.36
N TYR A 131 -6.40 -7.38 -8.18
CA TYR A 131 -6.88 -6.01 -8.00
C TYR A 131 -5.85 -5.16 -7.28
N ARG A 132 -5.61 -3.96 -7.80
CA ARG A 132 -4.87 -2.92 -7.12
C ARG A 132 -5.86 -1.99 -6.42
N LEU A 133 -5.75 -1.92 -5.10
CA LEU A 133 -6.45 -0.97 -4.25
C LEU A 133 -5.53 0.23 -4.04
N SER A 134 -5.82 1.36 -4.66
CA SER A 134 -5.00 2.56 -4.57
C SER A 134 -5.66 3.58 -3.65
N PHE A 135 -5.02 3.86 -2.52
CA PHE A 135 -5.44 4.86 -1.54
C PHE A 135 -4.65 6.14 -1.76
N LYS A 136 -5.25 7.08 -2.48
CA LYS A 136 -4.66 8.38 -2.78
C LYS A 136 -4.97 9.35 -1.65
N ALA A 137 -3.94 9.95 -1.06
CA ALA A 137 -4.12 10.99 -0.05
C ALA A 137 -4.81 12.22 -0.66
N LYS A 138 -5.86 12.72 -0.01
CA LYS A 138 -6.63 13.88 -0.48
C LYS A 138 -5.88 15.19 -0.32
N GLN A 139 -4.91 15.22 0.59
CA GLN A 139 -4.08 16.39 0.83
C GLN A 139 -2.61 16.08 0.57
N GLN A 140 -1.90 17.01 -0.03
CA GLN A 140 -0.45 16.99 -0.13
C GLN A 140 0.14 17.62 1.12
N THR A 141 0.95 16.84 1.84
CA THR A 141 1.63 17.30 3.06
C THR A 141 3.07 16.79 3.06
N ASN A 142 3.98 17.61 3.60
CA ASN A 142 5.38 17.21 3.73
C ASN A 142 5.60 16.23 4.88
N LYS A 143 4.68 16.15 5.83
CA LYS A 143 4.72 15.22 6.97
C LYS A 143 3.34 14.67 7.25
N GLY A 144 3.28 13.43 7.70
CA GLY A 144 2.02 12.82 8.08
C GLY A 144 2.16 11.39 8.56
N ASN A 145 1.01 10.85 8.93
CA ASN A 145 0.87 9.46 9.34
C ASN A 145 -0.34 8.84 8.63
N TYR A 146 -0.18 7.60 8.18
CA TYR A 146 -1.25 6.79 7.61
C TYR A 146 -1.42 5.52 8.42
N SER A 147 -2.61 5.00 8.48
CA SER A 147 -2.89 3.73 9.17
C SER A 147 -3.95 2.95 8.43
N PHE A 148 -3.68 1.67 8.25
CA PHE A 148 -4.59 0.69 7.68
C PHE A 148 -4.69 -0.50 8.62
N THR A 149 -5.85 -1.14 8.67
CA THR A 149 -6.04 -2.33 9.48
C THR A 149 -6.67 -3.42 8.62
N ILE A 150 -6.03 -4.58 8.56
CA ILE A 150 -6.58 -5.78 7.94
C ILE A 150 -7.05 -6.69 9.05
N LYS A 151 -8.33 -7.08 9.01
CA LYS A 151 -8.97 -7.93 10.02
C LYS A 151 -9.67 -9.10 9.34
N LYS A 152 -9.38 -10.32 9.77
CA LYS A 152 -10.16 -11.50 9.39
C LYS A 152 -11.55 -11.40 10.01
N LEU A 153 -12.58 -11.61 9.21
CA LEU A 153 -13.99 -11.65 9.61
C LEU A 153 -14.45 -13.07 9.91
#